data_8f323178f1c51ccdc60c005f4ec8e4f6
#
_entry.id   8f323178f1c51ccdc60c005f4ec8e4f6
#
_cell.length_a   1.000
_cell.length_b   1.000
_cell.length_c   1.000
_cell.angle_alpha   90.00
_cell.angle_beta   90.00
_cell.angle_gamma   90.00
#
_symmetry.space_group_name_H-M   'P 1'
#
loop_
_entity.id
_entity.type
_entity.pdbx_description
1 polymer ?
#
loop_
_entity_poly.entity_id
_entity_poly.type
_entity_poly.pdbx_seq_one_letter_code
_entity_poly.pdbx_strand_id
1 'polypeptide(L)'
;LETGGHTEASFLGADLIVLSPGVDARIEPVARAAARGVPIWSEVELAYRVTPARFLAVTGTNGKSTTTSLLGAMLEAAGVPGVVAGNIGTALCEVVPTLSADHWVAAELSSFQLETIVAFRPRVALLLNLAPDHLDRYPDLGSYYAAKARIFMNQTAEDVAVLNADDPAIRDRVRGLRARVLQFSRRQAVPEGACLDGDRLVLVRGGRAEPIC
;
A
#
# COMPACT_ATOMS: atom_id res chain seq x y z
N LEU A 1 10.75 3.22 28.59
CA LEU A 1 11.48 3.62 27.39
C LEU A 1 12.89 3.03 27.47
N GLU A 2 13.30 2.23 26.48
CA GLU A 2 14.68 1.74 26.34
C GLU A 2 15.38 2.54 25.26
N THR A 3 16.56 3.08 25.56
CA THR A 3 17.38 3.84 24.63
C THR A 3 18.81 3.29 24.62
N GLY A 4 19.47 3.38 23.46
CA GLY A 4 20.87 2.93 23.31
C GLY A 4 21.04 1.43 23.07
N GLY A 5 19.98 0.69 22.81
CA GLY A 5 20.02 -0.73 22.49
C GLY A 5 18.65 -1.41 22.56
N HIS A 6 18.68 -2.73 22.39
CA HIS A 6 17.49 -3.58 22.47
C HIS A 6 17.73 -4.68 23.50
N THR A 7 16.90 -4.73 24.54
CA THR A 7 16.95 -5.82 25.52
C THR A 7 16.13 -7.01 25.02
N GLU A 8 16.73 -8.16 24.90
CA GLU A 8 16.06 -9.38 24.46
C GLU A 8 14.81 -9.68 25.31
N ALA A 9 14.88 -9.44 26.62
CA ALA A 9 13.77 -9.68 27.54
C ALA A 9 12.52 -8.88 27.19
N SER A 10 12.66 -7.62 26.77
CA SER A 10 11.54 -6.75 26.38
C SER A 10 10.83 -7.28 25.13
N PHE A 11 11.59 -7.79 24.17
CA PHE A 11 11.01 -8.35 22.93
C PHE A 11 10.33 -9.71 23.19
N LEU A 12 10.96 -10.57 23.97
CA LEU A 12 10.44 -11.91 24.25
C LEU A 12 9.25 -11.91 25.21
N GLY A 13 9.12 -10.87 26.03
CA GLY A 13 8.00 -10.69 26.95
C GLY A 13 6.83 -9.88 26.37
N ALA A 14 6.93 -9.43 25.13
CA ALA A 14 5.89 -8.65 24.50
C ALA A 14 4.74 -9.54 23.97
N ASP A 15 3.51 -9.07 24.10
CA ASP A 15 2.33 -9.69 23.46
C ASP A 15 2.20 -9.33 21.98
N LEU A 16 2.80 -8.21 21.58
CA LEU A 16 2.82 -7.69 20.22
C LEU A 16 4.02 -6.77 20.03
N ILE A 17 4.68 -6.87 18.87
CA ILE A 17 5.71 -5.92 18.45
C ILE A 17 5.19 -5.16 17.23
N VAL A 18 5.17 -3.83 17.31
CA VAL A 18 4.84 -2.94 16.20
C VAL A 18 6.10 -2.25 15.71
N LEU A 19 6.43 -2.47 14.44
CA LEU A 19 7.64 -1.92 13.82
C LEU A 19 7.35 -0.58 13.15
N SER A 20 8.21 0.41 13.43
CA SER A 20 8.30 1.61 12.61
C SER A 20 8.89 1.27 11.21
N PRO A 21 8.54 2.02 10.15
CA PRO A 21 8.95 1.70 8.77
C PRO A 21 10.45 1.53 8.53
N GLY A 22 11.28 2.23 9.32
CA GLY A 22 12.75 2.13 9.22
C GLY A 22 13.37 0.90 9.87
N VAL A 23 12.61 0.17 10.70
CA VAL A 23 13.12 -1.00 11.44
C VAL A 23 12.99 -2.26 10.58
N ASP A 24 14.09 -2.99 10.45
CA ASP A 24 14.09 -4.27 9.74
C ASP A 24 13.52 -5.37 10.65
N ALA A 25 12.50 -6.07 10.18
CA ALA A 25 11.90 -7.19 10.91
C ALA A 25 12.90 -8.36 11.14
N ARG A 26 14.02 -8.37 10.43
CA ARG A 26 15.06 -9.42 10.50
C ARG A 26 16.12 -9.15 11.55
N ILE A 27 16.11 -8.00 12.26
CA ILE A 27 17.03 -7.78 13.37
C ILE A 27 16.84 -8.86 14.43
N GLU A 28 17.94 -9.29 15.02
CA GLU A 28 17.97 -10.46 15.90
C GLU A 28 16.88 -10.47 16.99
N PRO A 29 16.63 -9.40 17.78
CA PRO A 29 15.61 -9.42 18.82
C PRO A 29 14.20 -9.64 18.27
N VAL A 30 13.86 -9.04 17.12
CA VAL A 30 12.55 -9.19 16.46
C VAL A 30 12.40 -10.59 15.89
N ALA A 31 13.43 -11.11 15.20
CA ALA A 31 13.41 -12.46 14.62
C ALA A 31 13.25 -13.53 15.71
N ARG A 32 13.93 -13.39 16.85
CA ARG A 32 13.79 -14.28 18.00
C ARG A 32 12.40 -14.24 18.63
N ALA A 33 11.82 -13.04 18.78
CA ALA A 33 10.47 -12.89 19.29
C ALA A 33 9.46 -13.54 18.34
N ALA A 34 9.58 -13.30 17.04
CA ALA A 34 8.76 -13.94 16.02
C ALA A 34 8.85 -15.48 16.06
N ALA A 35 10.06 -16.04 16.22
CA ALA A 35 10.29 -17.48 16.35
C ALA A 35 9.61 -18.09 17.60
N ARG A 36 9.34 -17.27 18.61
CA ARG A 36 8.58 -17.66 19.82
C ARG A 36 7.09 -17.39 19.72
N GLY A 37 6.62 -16.95 18.56
CA GLY A 37 5.19 -16.73 18.32
C GLY A 37 4.69 -15.32 18.68
N VAL A 38 5.57 -14.39 19.06
CA VAL A 38 5.18 -12.99 19.28
C VAL A 38 4.76 -12.38 17.92
N PRO A 39 3.54 -11.84 17.78
CA PRO A 39 3.11 -11.21 16.55
C PRO A 39 3.97 -9.98 16.22
N ILE A 40 4.34 -9.84 14.95
CA ILE A 40 5.10 -8.70 14.45
C ILE A 40 4.24 -7.97 13.43
N TRP A 41 3.86 -6.74 13.71
CA TRP A 41 3.05 -5.91 12.83
C TRP A 41 3.81 -4.67 12.37
N SER A 42 3.49 -4.19 11.18
CA SER A 42 3.82 -2.82 10.80
C SER A 42 2.85 -1.82 11.46
N GLU A 43 3.24 -0.57 11.51
CA GLU A 43 2.36 0.54 11.91
C GLU A 43 1.07 0.56 11.07
N VAL A 44 1.17 0.22 9.77
CA VAL A 44 0.03 0.11 8.84
C VAL A 44 -0.98 -0.95 9.30
N GLU A 45 -0.49 -2.11 9.73
CA GLU A 45 -1.35 -3.20 10.24
C GLU A 45 -2.09 -2.77 11.51
N LEU A 46 -1.37 -2.12 12.44
CA LEU A 46 -1.98 -1.61 13.66
C LEU A 46 -3.03 -0.55 13.34
N ALA A 47 -2.70 0.43 12.51
CA ALA A 47 -3.62 1.49 12.09
C ALA A 47 -4.90 0.91 11.47
N TYR A 48 -4.76 -0.07 10.57
CA TYR A 48 -5.89 -0.75 9.93
C TYR A 48 -6.81 -1.44 10.95
N ARG A 49 -6.25 -2.06 12.00
CA ARG A 49 -7.03 -2.81 12.99
C ARG A 49 -7.80 -1.94 13.96
N VAL A 50 -7.39 -0.69 14.14
CA VAL A 50 -8.00 0.22 15.14
C VAL A 50 -8.94 1.26 14.53
N THR A 51 -9.13 1.26 13.20
CA THR A 51 -10.02 2.20 12.52
C THR A 51 -11.09 1.51 11.71
N PRO A 52 -12.33 2.04 11.67
CA PRO A 52 -13.35 1.60 10.72
C PRO A 52 -13.23 2.25 9.34
N ALA A 53 -12.31 3.20 9.14
CA ALA A 53 -12.12 3.94 7.89
C ALA A 53 -11.66 3.04 6.74
N ARG A 54 -11.91 3.48 5.52
CA ARG A 54 -11.55 2.76 4.29
C ARG A 54 -10.22 3.27 3.75
N PHE A 55 -9.42 2.40 3.15
CA PHE A 55 -8.11 2.76 2.60
C PHE A 55 -8.11 2.78 1.08
N LEU A 56 -7.58 3.89 0.53
CA LEU A 56 -7.02 4.03 -0.82
C LEU A 56 -5.50 3.93 -0.68
N ALA A 57 -4.92 2.77 -0.88
CA ALA A 57 -3.50 2.54 -0.63
C ALA A 57 -2.69 2.65 -1.92
N VAL A 58 -1.61 3.41 -1.88
CA VAL A 58 -0.72 3.67 -3.02
C VAL A 58 0.68 3.16 -2.72
N THR A 59 1.22 2.31 -3.59
CA THR A 59 2.62 1.91 -3.56
C THR A 59 3.23 1.95 -4.97
N GLY A 60 4.52 1.78 -5.02
CA GLY A 60 5.32 1.82 -6.25
C GLY A 60 6.74 2.29 -5.94
N THR A 61 7.63 2.29 -6.90
CA THR A 61 8.95 2.87 -6.73
C THR A 61 8.85 4.39 -6.80
N ASN A 62 8.24 4.94 -7.83
CA ASN A 62 8.13 6.37 -8.10
C ASN A 62 6.67 6.84 -8.19
N GLY A 63 6.42 8.12 -7.90
CA GLY A 63 5.13 8.78 -8.08
C GLY A 63 4.13 8.56 -6.95
N LYS A 64 4.47 7.84 -5.90
CA LYS A 64 3.59 7.57 -4.75
C LYS A 64 3.01 8.84 -4.15
N SER A 65 3.88 9.76 -3.71
CA SER A 65 3.48 10.99 -3.01
C SER A 65 2.57 11.88 -3.85
N THR A 66 2.91 12.06 -5.14
CA THR A 66 2.09 12.83 -6.07
C THR A 66 0.70 12.20 -6.24
N THR A 67 0.64 10.88 -6.44
CA THR A 67 -0.62 10.15 -6.61
C THR A 67 -1.46 10.18 -5.34
N THR A 68 -0.85 9.99 -4.17
CA THR A 68 -1.56 10.00 -2.89
C THR A 68 -2.11 11.39 -2.57
N SER A 69 -1.32 12.46 -2.82
CA SER A 69 -1.79 13.84 -2.64
C SER A 69 -2.93 14.19 -3.60
N LEU A 70 -2.83 13.73 -4.86
CA LEU A 70 -3.90 13.93 -5.84
C LEU A 70 -5.19 13.22 -5.41
N LEU A 71 -5.10 11.99 -4.91
CA LEU A 71 -6.28 11.27 -4.37
C LEU A 71 -6.89 12.02 -3.19
N GLY A 72 -6.09 12.60 -2.29
CA GLY A 72 -6.59 13.45 -1.21
C GLY A 72 -7.36 14.67 -1.73
N ALA A 73 -6.79 15.39 -2.71
CA ALA A 73 -7.45 16.53 -3.35
C ALA A 73 -8.75 16.13 -4.07
N MET A 74 -8.77 14.95 -4.70
CA MET A 74 -9.98 14.44 -5.36
C MET A 74 -11.08 14.08 -4.34
N LEU A 75 -10.74 13.50 -3.18
CA LEU A 75 -11.70 13.24 -2.11
C LEU A 75 -12.29 14.56 -1.59
N GLU A 76 -11.45 15.56 -1.35
CA GLU A 76 -11.88 16.90 -0.91
C GLU A 76 -12.80 17.55 -1.93
N ALA A 77 -12.42 17.56 -3.21
CA ALA A 77 -13.24 18.13 -4.30
C ALA A 77 -14.59 17.41 -4.48
N ALA A 78 -14.63 16.12 -4.16
CA ALA A 78 -15.86 15.32 -4.20
C ALA A 78 -16.71 15.44 -2.91
N GLY A 79 -16.28 16.21 -1.92
CA GLY A 79 -16.96 16.31 -0.62
C GLY A 79 -16.96 15.00 0.18
N VAL A 80 -16.02 14.09 -0.10
CA VAL A 80 -15.87 12.82 0.59
C VAL A 80 -14.92 12.99 1.77
N PRO A 81 -15.32 12.69 3.00
CA PRO A 81 -14.43 12.79 4.15
C PRO A 81 -13.17 11.94 3.94
N GLY A 82 -12.00 12.57 4.03
CA GLY A 82 -10.76 11.85 3.79
C GLY A 82 -9.52 12.54 4.34
N VAL A 83 -8.47 11.77 4.53
CA VAL A 83 -7.15 12.24 4.98
C VAL A 83 -6.05 11.63 4.13
N VAL A 84 -4.94 12.34 4.02
CA VAL A 84 -3.69 11.83 3.42
C VAL A 84 -2.73 11.49 4.55
N ALA A 85 -2.20 10.27 4.57
CA ALA A 85 -1.30 9.81 5.63
C ALA A 85 -0.37 8.67 5.17
N GLY A 86 0.51 8.22 6.04
CA GLY A 86 1.37 7.07 5.85
C GLY A 86 2.85 7.42 5.70
N ASN A 87 3.47 6.99 4.61
CA ASN A 87 4.89 7.29 4.33
C ASN A 87 5.13 8.77 3.99
N ILE A 88 4.08 9.55 3.78
CA ILE A 88 4.11 11.01 3.64
C ILE A 88 3.14 11.64 4.64
N GLY A 89 3.43 12.89 5.00
CA GLY A 89 2.59 13.66 5.93
C GLY A 89 2.60 13.07 7.33
N THR A 90 1.42 12.82 7.88
CA THR A 90 1.23 12.31 9.24
C THR A 90 1.22 10.78 9.26
N ALA A 91 1.76 10.19 10.32
CA ALA A 91 1.73 8.74 10.51
C ALA A 91 0.29 8.22 10.60
N LEU A 92 0.04 7.00 10.09
CA LEU A 92 -1.32 6.44 10.09
C LEU A 92 -1.89 6.32 11.51
N CYS A 93 -1.11 5.81 12.45
CA CYS A 93 -1.55 5.64 13.84
C CYS A 93 -1.89 6.95 14.56
N GLU A 94 -1.44 8.10 14.05
CA GLU A 94 -1.77 9.42 14.60
C GLU A 94 -3.16 9.89 14.14
N VAL A 95 -3.52 9.61 12.88
CA VAL A 95 -4.78 10.09 12.30
C VAL A 95 -5.96 9.14 12.51
N VAL A 96 -5.74 7.82 12.42
CA VAL A 96 -6.83 6.82 12.42
C VAL A 96 -7.72 6.81 13.65
N PRO A 97 -7.29 7.18 14.88
CA PRO A 97 -8.16 7.21 16.05
C PRO A 97 -9.31 8.21 15.93
N THR A 98 -9.20 9.21 15.06
CA THR A 98 -10.21 10.27 14.87
C THR A 98 -11.18 9.98 13.74
N LEU A 99 -10.99 8.88 13.00
CA LEU A 99 -11.74 8.60 11.78
C LEU A 99 -12.95 7.69 12.03
N SER A 100 -14.04 7.92 11.30
CA SER A 100 -15.25 7.12 11.28
C SER A 100 -15.33 6.26 10.00
N ALA A 101 -16.36 5.40 9.89
CA ALA A 101 -16.51 4.44 8.79
C ALA A 101 -16.79 5.08 7.42
N ASP A 102 -17.19 6.33 7.37
CA ASP A 102 -17.41 7.11 6.14
C ASP A 102 -16.11 7.79 5.62
N HIS A 103 -15.08 7.84 6.47
CA HIS A 103 -13.79 8.40 6.06
C HIS A 103 -13.01 7.47 5.12
N TRP A 104 -12.21 8.11 4.26
CA TRP A 104 -11.22 7.46 3.43
C TRP A 104 -9.81 7.92 3.80
N VAL A 105 -8.88 6.99 3.84
CA VAL A 105 -7.46 7.26 4.06
C VAL A 105 -6.73 7.04 2.74
N ALA A 106 -6.29 8.14 2.11
CA ALA A 106 -5.34 8.06 1.02
C ALA A 106 -3.96 7.80 1.62
N ALA A 107 -3.52 6.54 1.58
CA ALA A 107 -2.33 6.07 2.27
C ALA A 107 -1.18 5.84 1.30
N GLU A 108 -0.06 6.57 1.47
CA GLU A 108 1.19 6.21 0.83
C GLU A 108 1.87 5.09 1.61
N LEU A 109 2.23 4.00 0.93
CA LEU A 109 2.87 2.85 1.56
C LEU A 109 4.20 2.49 0.89
N SER A 110 5.26 2.40 1.69
CA SER A 110 6.56 1.87 1.28
C SER A 110 6.55 0.34 1.26
N SER A 111 7.55 -0.28 0.61
CA SER A 111 7.74 -1.73 0.67
C SER A 111 7.95 -2.22 2.10
N PHE A 112 8.69 -1.46 2.91
CA PHE A 112 8.98 -1.80 4.30
C PHE A 112 7.73 -1.89 5.18
N GLN A 113 6.80 -0.94 5.01
CA GLN A 113 5.52 -0.96 5.71
C GLN A 113 4.63 -2.15 5.31
N LEU A 114 4.79 -2.66 4.08
CA LEU A 114 4.04 -3.80 3.57
C LEU A 114 4.64 -5.16 3.97
N GLU A 115 5.89 -5.23 4.45
CA GLU A 115 6.55 -6.50 4.80
C GLU A 115 5.81 -7.27 5.90
N THR A 116 5.29 -6.57 6.90
CA THR A 116 4.69 -7.17 8.09
C THR A 116 3.20 -6.87 8.25
N ILE A 117 2.49 -6.61 7.13
CA ILE A 117 1.03 -6.61 7.12
C ILE A 117 0.51 -8.06 7.21
N VAL A 118 -0.60 -8.24 7.91
CA VAL A 118 -1.25 -9.54 8.13
C VAL A 118 -2.69 -9.52 7.61
N ALA A 119 -3.52 -8.60 8.11
CA ALA A 119 -4.94 -8.44 7.76
C ALA A 119 -5.22 -7.18 6.94
N PHE A 120 -4.26 -6.27 6.80
CA PHE A 120 -4.44 -5.03 6.05
C PHE A 120 -5.07 -5.29 4.68
N ARG A 121 -6.26 -4.70 4.47
CA ARG A 121 -7.07 -4.89 3.26
C ARG A 121 -7.56 -3.52 2.78
N PRO A 122 -6.86 -2.86 1.86
CA PRO A 122 -7.36 -1.62 1.26
C PRO A 122 -8.53 -1.90 0.31
N ARG A 123 -9.55 -1.04 0.34
CA ARG A 123 -10.69 -1.11 -0.60
C ARG A 123 -10.23 -0.83 -2.03
N VAL A 124 -9.26 0.05 -2.19
CA VAL A 124 -8.58 0.30 -3.46
C VAL A 124 -7.08 0.29 -3.22
N ALA A 125 -6.35 -0.48 -4.00
CA ALA A 125 -4.90 -0.55 -3.96
C ALA A 125 -4.30 -0.20 -5.32
N LEU A 126 -3.32 0.69 -5.34
CA LEU A 126 -2.60 1.13 -6.54
C LEU A 126 -1.16 0.67 -6.49
N LEU A 127 -0.69 0.01 -7.54
CA LEU A 127 0.72 -0.27 -7.80
C LEU A 127 1.16 0.48 -9.05
N LEU A 128 1.94 1.57 -8.85
CA LEU A 128 2.23 2.53 -9.90
C LEU A 128 3.33 2.08 -10.86
N ASN A 129 4.42 1.54 -10.33
CA ASN A 129 5.55 1.05 -11.09
C ASN A 129 6.52 0.25 -10.20
N LEU A 130 7.36 -0.55 -10.84
CA LEU A 130 8.42 -1.33 -10.22
C LEU A 130 9.74 -1.03 -10.93
N ALA A 131 10.67 -0.39 -10.25
CA ALA A 131 12.02 -0.11 -10.74
C ALA A 131 13.06 -0.49 -9.66
N PRO A 132 14.31 -0.75 -10.03
CA PRO A 132 15.37 -1.06 -9.07
C PRO A 132 15.52 0.04 -8.01
N ASP A 133 15.44 -0.34 -6.74
CA ASP A 133 15.63 0.53 -5.59
C ASP A 133 15.88 -0.33 -4.33
N HIS A 134 16.42 0.25 -3.26
CA HIS A 134 16.60 -0.39 -1.95
C HIS A 134 17.34 -1.75 -1.97
N LEU A 135 18.34 -1.92 -2.87
CA LEU A 135 19.15 -3.14 -2.96
C LEU A 135 20.13 -3.30 -1.80
N ASP A 136 20.29 -2.27 -0.98
CA ASP A 136 21.00 -2.30 0.30
C ASP A 136 20.21 -3.08 1.37
N ARG A 137 18.87 -3.14 1.24
CA ARG A 137 17.97 -3.81 2.21
C ARG A 137 17.41 -5.14 1.69
N TYR A 138 17.13 -5.24 0.40
CA TYR A 138 16.57 -6.46 -0.20
C TYR A 138 17.66 -7.32 -0.85
N PRO A 139 17.61 -8.65 -0.68
CA PRO A 139 18.62 -9.54 -1.27
C PRO A 139 18.58 -9.52 -2.80
N ASP A 140 17.43 -9.20 -3.39
CA ASP A 140 17.22 -9.10 -4.83
C ASP A 140 15.98 -8.25 -5.16
N LEU A 141 15.85 -7.87 -6.45
CA LEU A 141 14.69 -7.12 -6.96
C LEU A 141 13.38 -7.89 -6.81
N GLY A 142 13.44 -9.23 -6.87
CA GLY A 142 12.28 -10.08 -6.71
C GLY A 142 11.63 -9.92 -5.35
N SER A 143 12.42 -9.95 -4.30
CA SER A 143 12.00 -9.75 -2.91
C SER A 143 11.43 -8.35 -2.69
N TYR A 144 12.07 -7.31 -3.22
CA TYR A 144 11.57 -5.94 -3.17
C TYR A 144 10.20 -5.78 -3.84
N TYR A 145 10.05 -6.34 -5.05
CA TYR A 145 8.79 -6.27 -5.78
C TYR A 145 7.70 -7.09 -5.10
N ALA A 146 8.04 -8.26 -4.54
CA ALA A 146 7.12 -9.09 -3.79
C ALA A 146 6.60 -8.36 -2.54
N ALA A 147 7.46 -7.62 -1.83
CA ALA A 147 7.04 -6.80 -0.69
C ALA A 147 5.95 -5.78 -1.09
N LYS A 148 6.11 -5.09 -2.24
CA LYS A 148 5.08 -4.16 -2.74
C LYS A 148 3.79 -4.86 -3.16
N ALA A 149 3.89 -6.02 -3.80
CA ALA A 149 2.72 -6.78 -4.26
C ALA A 149 1.85 -7.28 -3.09
N ARG A 150 2.37 -7.35 -1.87
CA ARG A 150 1.60 -7.67 -0.66
C ARG A 150 0.41 -6.74 -0.42
N ILE A 151 0.41 -5.53 -0.98
CA ILE A 151 -0.72 -4.59 -0.88
C ILE A 151 -2.05 -5.22 -1.33
N PHE A 152 -2.01 -6.23 -2.19
CA PHE A 152 -3.19 -6.93 -2.72
C PHE A 152 -3.54 -8.23 -1.97
N MET A 153 -2.70 -8.70 -1.03
CA MET A 153 -2.77 -10.07 -0.52
C MET A 153 -4.10 -10.44 0.16
N ASN A 154 -4.74 -9.46 0.80
CA ASN A 154 -5.99 -9.66 1.52
C ASN A 154 -7.23 -9.15 0.76
N GLN A 155 -7.06 -8.54 -0.43
CA GLN A 155 -8.19 -8.06 -1.22
C GLN A 155 -9.09 -9.21 -1.68
N THR A 156 -10.38 -8.91 -1.80
CA THR A 156 -11.44 -9.82 -2.27
C THR A 156 -12.10 -9.25 -3.52
N ALA A 157 -13.09 -9.94 -4.08
CA ALA A 157 -13.84 -9.47 -5.24
C ALA A 157 -14.60 -8.15 -5.05
N GLU A 158 -14.76 -7.71 -3.80
CA GLU A 158 -15.38 -6.43 -3.48
C GLU A 158 -14.41 -5.24 -3.58
N ASP A 159 -13.11 -5.51 -3.66
CA ASP A 159 -12.04 -4.52 -3.66
C ASP A 159 -11.52 -4.27 -5.07
N VAL A 160 -10.75 -3.21 -5.23
CA VAL A 160 -10.21 -2.80 -6.54
C VAL A 160 -8.69 -2.78 -6.50
N ALA A 161 -8.06 -3.44 -7.45
CA ALA A 161 -6.63 -3.37 -7.73
C ALA A 161 -6.41 -2.50 -8.98
N VAL A 162 -5.61 -1.43 -8.86
CA VAL A 162 -5.27 -0.54 -9.97
C VAL A 162 -3.81 -0.76 -10.36
N LEU A 163 -3.58 -1.17 -11.61
CA LEU A 163 -2.29 -1.63 -12.10
C LEU A 163 -1.83 -0.85 -13.31
N ASN A 164 -0.53 -0.57 -13.38
CA ASN A 164 0.10 -0.01 -14.56
C ASN A 164 0.29 -1.09 -15.64
N ALA A 165 -0.46 -0.98 -16.74
CA ALA A 165 -0.36 -1.93 -17.86
C ALA A 165 0.93 -1.75 -18.69
N ASP A 166 1.61 -0.61 -18.55
CA ASP A 166 2.86 -0.32 -19.25
C ASP A 166 4.09 -0.93 -18.56
N ASP A 167 3.94 -1.42 -17.33
CA ASP A 167 5.02 -2.00 -16.55
C ASP A 167 4.99 -3.53 -16.60
N PRO A 168 5.91 -4.17 -17.35
CA PRO A 168 5.93 -5.63 -17.47
C PRO A 168 6.25 -6.33 -16.15
N ALA A 169 7.01 -5.70 -15.25
CA ALA A 169 7.34 -6.29 -13.96
C ALA A 169 6.11 -6.43 -13.06
N ILE A 170 5.12 -5.51 -13.17
CA ILE A 170 3.83 -5.62 -12.49
C ILE A 170 3.05 -6.79 -13.05
N ARG A 171 2.89 -6.88 -14.38
CA ARG A 171 2.14 -7.94 -15.05
C ARG A 171 2.64 -9.34 -14.69
N ASP A 172 3.97 -9.50 -14.56
CA ASP A 172 4.58 -10.79 -14.28
C ASP A 172 4.42 -11.22 -12.81
N ARG A 173 4.27 -10.28 -11.89
CA ARG A 173 4.24 -10.53 -10.45
C ARG A 173 2.87 -10.47 -9.82
N VAL A 174 1.93 -9.80 -10.47
CA VAL A 174 0.58 -9.62 -9.94
C VAL A 174 -0.39 -10.42 -10.81
N ARG A 175 -0.52 -11.72 -10.50
CA ARG A 175 -1.42 -12.64 -11.21
C ARG A 175 -2.43 -13.23 -10.24
N GLY A 176 -3.62 -13.57 -10.74
CA GLY A 176 -4.64 -14.28 -9.96
C GLY A 176 -5.21 -13.47 -8.80
N LEU A 177 -5.24 -12.15 -8.92
CA LEU A 177 -5.90 -11.28 -7.93
C LEU A 177 -7.36 -11.64 -7.79
N ARG A 178 -7.85 -11.64 -6.56
CA ARG A 178 -9.29 -11.79 -6.27
C ARG A 178 -10.06 -10.49 -6.49
N ALA A 179 -9.39 -9.35 -6.34
CA ALA A 179 -9.95 -8.03 -6.56
C ALA A 179 -10.31 -7.78 -8.03
N ARG A 180 -11.27 -6.89 -8.26
CA ARG A 180 -11.53 -6.35 -9.58
C ARG A 180 -10.31 -5.54 -10.05
N VAL A 181 -9.79 -5.87 -11.21
CA VAL A 181 -8.61 -5.21 -11.78
C VAL A 181 -9.02 -4.05 -12.67
N LEU A 182 -8.55 -2.86 -12.35
CA LEU A 182 -8.51 -1.72 -13.26
C LEU A 182 -7.08 -1.49 -13.71
N GLN A 183 -6.90 -1.02 -14.92
CA GLN A 183 -5.58 -0.74 -15.47
C GLN A 183 -5.46 0.73 -15.87
N PHE A 184 -4.25 1.25 -15.82
CA PHE A 184 -3.95 2.50 -16.48
C PHE A 184 -2.77 2.32 -17.44
N SER A 185 -2.78 3.09 -18.53
CA SER A 185 -1.74 3.03 -19.55
C SER A 185 -1.60 4.37 -20.30
N ARG A 186 -0.36 4.69 -20.64
CA ARG A 186 -0.04 5.79 -21.55
C ARG A 186 0.28 5.31 -22.97
N ARG A 187 0.39 4.00 -23.18
CA ARG A 187 0.93 3.41 -24.42
C ARG A 187 -0.03 2.49 -25.15
N GLN A 188 -1.06 2.02 -24.49
CA GLN A 188 -1.99 1.04 -25.06
C GLN A 188 -3.39 1.18 -24.48
N ALA A 189 -4.38 0.73 -25.22
CA ALA A 189 -5.73 0.60 -24.71
C ALA A 189 -5.78 -0.43 -23.56
N VAL A 190 -6.67 -0.19 -22.60
CA VAL A 190 -6.90 -1.09 -21.46
C VAL A 190 -8.32 -1.65 -21.51
N PRO A 191 -8.57 -2.87 -21.02
CA PRO A 191 -9.91 -3.47 -21.03
C PRO A 191 -10.87 -2.74 -20.07
N GLU A 192 -10.37 -2.27 -18.94
CA GLU A 192 -11.10 -1.51 -17.93
C GLU A 192 -10.14 -0.62 -17.15
N GLY A 193 -10.50 0.67 -16.98
CA GLY A 193 -9.64 1.65 -16.28
C GLY A 193 -9.44 2.92 -17.09
N ALA A 194 -8.20 3.43 -17.18
CA ALA A 194 -7.90 4.69 -17.88
C ALA A 194 -6.70 4.56 -18.81
N CYS A 195 -6.79 5.17 -20.00
CA CYS A 195 -5.64 5.20 -20.92
C CYS A 195 -5.62 6.49 -21.75
N LEU A 196 -4.52 6.71 -22.46
CA LEU A 196 -4.45 7.73 -23.49
C LEU A 196 -4.96 7.15 -24.81
N ASP A 197 -5.85 7.90 -25.47
CA ASP A 197 -6.29 7.70 -26.86
C ASP A 197 -5.87 8.95 -27.67
N GLY A 198 -4.77 8.83 -28.38
CA GLY A 198 -4.08 10.00 -28.94
C GLY A 198 -3.56 10.92 -27.84
N ASP A 199 -4.08 12.13 -27.77
CA ASP A 199 -3.78 13.17 -26.77
C ASP A 199 -4.85 13.28 -25.66
N ARG A 200 -5.88 12.43 -25.69
CA ARG A 200 -7.01 12.47 -24.77
C ARG A 200 -6.91 11.42 -23.70
N LEU A 201 -7.21 11.80 -22.48
CA LEU A 201 -7.39 10.85 -21.38
C LEU A 201 -8.82 10.28 -21.45
N VAL A 202 -8.93 8.96 -21.54
CA VAL A 202 -10.21 8.25 -21.60
C VAL A 202 -10.37 7.28 -20.43
N LEU A 203 -11.60 7.15 -19.97
CA LEU A 203 -12.03 6.13 -19.03
C LEU A 203 -12.71 5.00 -19.78
N VAL A 204 -12.25 3.77 -19.58
CA VAL A 204 -12.83 2.56 -20.18
C VAL A 204 -13.64 1.81 -19.14
N ARG A 205 -14.95 1.66 -19.40
CA ARG A 205 -15.89 0.92 -18.56
C ARG A 205 -16.83 0.08 -19.43
N GLY A 206 -16.94 -1.24 -19.10
CA GLY A 206 -17.85 -2.12 -19.83
C GLY A 206 -17.61 -2.14 -21.35
N GLY A 207 -16.36 -2.00 -21.79
CA GLY A 207 -15.98 -1.95 -23.20
C GLY A 207 -16.27 -0.61 -23.92
N ARG A 208 -16.70 0.43 -23.20
CA ARG A 208 -16.91 1.79 -23.74
C ARG A 208 -15.81 2.72 -23.23
N ALA A 209 -15.26 3.52 -24.14
CA ALA A 209 -14.29 4.57 -23.80
C ALA A 209 -15.02 5.92 -23.76
N GLU A 210 -14.87 6.64 -22.66
CA GLU A 210 -15.44 7.97 -22.44
C GLU A 210 -14.31 8.95 -22.15
N PRO A 211 -14.21 10.10 -22.84
CA PRO A 211 -13.18 11.09 -22.58
C PRO A 211 -13.36 11.68 -21.17
N ILE A 212 -12.25 11.85 -20.46
CA ILE A 212 -12.21 12.50 -19.15
C ILE A 212 -11.83 13.98 -19.34
N CYS A 213 -10.85 14.25 -20.22
CA CYS A 213 -10.37 15.57 -20.62
C CYS A 213 -9.56 15.50 -21.93
#